data_02801004a19c614604d56f735f339b63
#
_entry.id   02801004a19c614604d56f735f339b63
#
_cell.length_a   1.000
_cell.length_b   1.000
_cell.length_c   1.000
_cell.angle_alpha   90.00
_cell.angle_beta   90.00
_cell.angle_gamma   90.00
#
_symmetry.space_group_name_H-M   'P 1'
#
loop_
_entity.id
_entity.type
_entity.pdbx_description
1 polymer ?
#
loop_
_entity_poly.entity_id
_entity_poly.type
_entity_poly.pdbx_seq_one_letter_code
_entity_poly.pdbx_strand_id
1 'polypeptide(L)'
;MAKKSDSANLVIAISSSALFDLSESDRIFREKGLTAYSKYQIENENVVLNQGDAFHLAQKLLNINKLSKKKLVEIILLSRNSADTGLRVFNSIKHYNLYIKRSAFSGGSSPKRYISNFSCDLL
;
A
#
# COMPACT_ATOMS: atom_id res chain seq x y z
N MET A 1 20.16 9.24 -16.04
CA MET A 1 19.73 8.94 -15.32
C MET A 1 19.79 9.35 -14.22
N ALA A 2 19.72 10.04 -14.24
CA ALA A 2 19.90 10.28 -13.25
C ALA A 2 19.72 9.86 -12.07
N LYS A 3 19.69 10.08 -11.84
CA LYS A 3 19.71 9.63 -10.84
C LYS A 3 19.07 8.97 -10.04
N LYS A 4 19.54 8.38 -9.88
CA LYS A 4 19.00 7.43 -8.98
C LYS A 4 19.71 7.35 -7.66
N SER A 5 20.38 8.39 -7.30
CA SER A 5 21.15 8.40 -6.06
C SER A 5 20.26 8.19 -4.83
N ASP A 6 19.00 8.67 -4.88
CA ASP A 6 18.08 8.52 -3.76
C ASP A 6 17.12 7.35 -3.94
N SER A 7 17.27 6.60 -5.02
CA SER A 7 16.38 5.47 -5.30
C SER A 7 16.93 4.19 -4.72
N ALA A 8 16.04 3.28 -4.36
CA ALA A 8 16.43 1.95 -3.96
C ALA A 8 16.92 1.15 -5.17
N ASN A 9 17.75 0.14 -4.91
CA ASN A 9 18.19 -0.77 -5.97
C ASN A 9 17.06 -1.65 -6.46
N LEU A 10 16.07 -1.93 -5.61
CA LEU A 10 14.93 -2.76 -5.95
C LEU A 10 13.65 -2.04 -5.55
N VAL A 11 12.76 -1.82 -6.50
CA VAL A 11 11.48 -1.15 -6.25
C VAL A 11 10.37 -2.15 -6.49
N ILE A 12 9.56 -2.41 -5.46
CA ILE A 12 8.49 -3.41 -5.49
C ILE A 12 7.16 -2.72 -5.25
N ALA A 13 6.19 -2.98 -6.09
CA ALA A 13 4.83 -2.49 -5.89
C ALA A 13 3.99 -3.58 -5.24
N ILE A 14 3.27 -3.22 -4.18
CA ILE A 14 2.38 -4.15 -3.46
C ILE A 14 1.01 -3.52 -3.36
N SER A 15 -0.03 -4.31 -3.63
CA SER A 15 -1.41 -3.84 -3.50
C SER A 15 -1.79 -3.75 -2.02
N SER A 16 -2.72 -2.85 -1.73
CA SER A 16 -3.23 -2.72 -0.36
C SER A 16 -3.90 -4.00 0.11
N SER A 17 -4.55 -4.74 -0.79
CA SER A 17 -5.22 -5.99 -0.42
C SER A 17 -4.24 -7.14 -0.16
N ALA A 18 -3.02 -7.05 -0.65
CA ALA A 18 -1.98 -8.03 -0.32
C ALA A 18 -1.30 -7.66 1.00
N LEU A 19 -1.11 -6.37 1.24
CA LEU A 19 -0.44 -5.90 2.45
C LEU A 19 -1.31 -6.06 3.69
N PHE A 20 -2.61 -5.79 3.58
CA PHE A 20 -3.56 -5.86 4.68
C PHE A 20 -4.76 -6.72 4.34
N ASP A 21 -5.43 -7.23 5.36
CA ASP A 21 -6.67 -7.97 5.20
C ASP A 21 -7.82 -6.98 5.03
N LEU A 22 -8.31 -6.85 3.80
CA LEU A 22 -9.43 -5.97 3.45
C LEU A 22 -10.73 -6.75 3.24
N SER A 23 -10.79 -8.01 3.67
CA SER A 23 -11.93 -8.88 3.37
C SER A 23 -13.25 -8.32 3.86
N GLU A 24 -13.28 -7.73 5.06
CA GLU A 24 -14.51 -7.16 5.61
C GLU A 24 -14.98 -5.96 4.77
N SER A 25 -14.06 -5.06 4.42
CA SER A 25 -14.38 -3.92 3.58
C SER A 25 -14.89 -4.35 2.21
N ASP A 26 -14.24 -5.36 1.63
CA ASP A 26 -14.64 -5.89 0.33
C ASP A 26 -16.02 -6.53 0.40
N ARG A 27 -16.32 -7.22 1.49
CA ARG A 27 -17.63 -7.81 1.69
C ARG A 27 -18.70 -6.74 1.72
N ILE A 28 -18.46 -5.65 2.44
CA ILE A 28 -19.41 -4.54 2.50
C ILE A 28 -19.64 -3.93 1.12
N PHE A 29 -18.58 -3.77 0.35
CA PHE A 29 -18.70 -3.25 -1.00
C PHE A 29 -19.56 -4.17 -1.88
N ARG A 30 -19.30 -5.47 -1.83
CA ARG A 30 -20.03 -6.43 -2.65
C ARG A 30 -21.51 -6.54 -2.25
N GLU A 31 -21.78 -6.46 -0.97
CA GLU A 31 -23.16 -6.68 -0.47
C GLU A 31 -23.97 -5.40 -0.39
N LYS A 32 -23.35 -4.26 -0.13
CA LYS A 32 -24.07 -3.03 0.16
C LYS A 32 -23.71 -1.86 -0.76
N GLY A 33 -22.71 -2.01 -1.59
CA GLY A 33 -22.37 -1.01 -2.60
C GLY A 33 -21.37 0.03 -2.15
N LEU A 34 -21.09 0.96 -3.06
CA LEU A 34 -20.00 1.93 -2.88
C LEU A 34 -20.26 2.92 -1.73
N THR A 35 -21.49 3.41 -1.61
CA THR A 35 -21.82 4.40 -0.57
C THR A 35 -21.60 3.81 0.82
N ALA A 36 -22.08 2.59 1.05
CA ALA A 36 -21.91 1.92 2.33
C ALA A 36 -20.43 1.61 2.60
N TYR A 37 -19.70 1.23 1.55
CA TYR A 37 -18.27 0.97 1.65
C TYR A 37 -17.50 2.24 2.06
N SER A 38 -17.78 3.35 1.40
CA SER A 38 -17.11 4.62 1.72
C SER A 38 -17.38 5.06 3.15
N LYS A 39 -18.64 4.96 3.56
CA LYS A 39 -19.02 5.30 4.93
C LYS A 39 -18.29 4.42 5.94
N TYR A 40 -18.24 3.10 5.68
CA TYR A 40 -17.56 2.16 6.56
C TYR A 40 -16.07 2.51 6.70
N GLN A 41 -15.41 2.80 5.59
CA GLN A 41 -13.98 3.11 5.62
C GLN A 41 -13.70 4.42 6.38
N ILE A 42 -14.55 5.42 6.21
CA ILE A 42 -14.38 6.69 6.91
C ILE A 42 -14.64 6.52 8.40
N GLU A 43 -15.70 5.79 8.77
CA GLU A 43 -16.02 5.56 10.18
C GLU A 43 -14.97 4.72 10.89
N ASN A 44 -14.24 3.90 10.15
CA ASN A 44 -13.22 3.02 10.69
C ASN A 44 -11.79 3.44 10.34
N GLU A 45 -11.61 4.70 9.95
CA GLU A 45 -10.29 5.13 9.47
C GLU A 45 -9.18 4.96 10.50
N ASN A 46 -9.52 4.98 11.78
CA ASN A 46 -8.53 4.81 12.86
C ASN A 46 -8.49 3.38 13.40
N VAL A 47 -9.28 2.47 12.83
CA VAL A 47 -9.25 1.06 13.22
C VAL A 47 -8.21 0.35 12.38
N VAL A 48 -7.17 -0.15 13.04
CA VAL A 48 -6.02 -0.77 12.37
C VAL A 48 -6.47 -2.01 11.58
N LEU A 49 -6.02 -2.11 10.34
CA LEU A 49 -6.26 -3.28 9.52
C LEU A 49 -5.40 -4.44 9.98
N ASN A 50 -5.92 -5.66 9.86
CA ASN A 50 -5.13 -6.84 10.13
C ASN A 50 -4.11 -7.06 9.02
N GLN A 51 -3.06 -7.81 9.34
CA GLN A 51 -2.00 -8.12 8.40
C GLN A 51 -2.53 -9.01 7.28
N GLY A 52 -2.16 -8.69 6.05
CA GLY A 52 -2.50 -9.50 4.89
C GLY A 52 -1.42 -10.52 4.56
N ASP A 53 -1.62 -11.24 3.46
CA ASP A 53 -0.72 -12.34 3.10
C ASP A 53 0.70 -11.88 2.82
N ALA A 54 0.88 -10.69 2.27
CA ALA A 54 2.21 -10.18 1.92
C ALA A 54 2.83 -9.32 3.01
N PHE A 55 2.15 -9.16 4.16
CA PHE A 55 2.64 -8.25 5.20
C PHE A 55 4.03 -8.63 5.69
N HIS A 56 4.24 -9.89 6.05
CA HIS A 56 5.51 -10.32 6.60
C HIS A 56 6.64 -10.23 5.58
N LEU A 57 6.34 -10.52 4.32
CA LEU A 57 7.33 -10.36 3.27
C LEU A 57 7.73 -8.89 3.13
N ALA A 58 6.76 -7.99 3.10
CA ALA A 58 7.02 -6.56 3.01
C ALA A 58 7.86 -6.08 4.19
N GLN A 59 7.52 -6.54 5.40
CA GLN A 59 8.25 -6.16 6.59
C GLN A 59 9.70 -6.63 6.53
N LYS A 60 9.92 -7.87 6.10
CA LYS A 60 11.27 -8.40 5.97
C LYS A 60 12.08 -7.65 4.92
N LEU A 61 11.47 -7.33 3.79
CA LEU A 61 12.15 -6.58 2.74
C LEU A 61 12.54 -5.19 3.22
N LEU A 62 11.65 -4.51 3.94
CA LEU A 62 11.95 -3.19 4.46
C LEU A 62 13.03 -3.24 5.55
N ASN A 63 13.09 -4.33 6.31
CA ASN A 63 14.12 -4.49 7.34
C ASN A 63 15.52 -4.63 6.75
N ILE A 64 15.64 -5.04 5.51
CA ILE A 64 16.93 -5.11 4.84
C ILE A 64 17.59 -3.74 4.82
N ASN A 65 16.79 -2.68 4.69
CA ASN A 65 17.32 -1.31 4.66
C ASN A 65 18.00 -0.92 5.97
N LYS A 66 17.67 -1.57 7.06
CA LYS A 66 18.29 -1.30 8.36
C LYS A 66 19.70 -1.84 8.46
N LEU A 67 20.05 -2.77 7.57
CA LEU A 67 21.37 -3.42 7.56
C LEU A 67 22.37 -2.67 6.70
N SER A 68 21.95 -1.59 6.03
CA SER A 68 22.78 -0.86 5.09
C SER A 68 22.56 0.63 5.26
N LYS A 69 23.58 1.42 4.95
CA LYS A 69 23.47 2.87 4.93
C LYS A 69 22.68 3.35 3.73
N LYS A 70 22.58 2.53 2.68
CA LYS A 70 21.81 2.84 1.49
C LYS A 70 20.47 2.16 1.56
N LYS A 71 19.47 2.81 0.98
CA LYS A 71 18.16 2.19 0.84
C LYS A 71 18.24 1.16 -0.29
N LEU A 72 18.14 -0.13 0.06
CA LEU A 72 18.26 -1.23 -0.89
C LEU A 72 16.93 -1.62 -1.51
N VAL A 73 15.84 -1.48 -0.75
CA VAL A 73 14.50 -1.88 -1.18
C VAL A 73 13.54 -0.73 -0.93
N GLU A 74 12.69 -0.48 -1.91
CA GLU A 74 11.57 0.43 -1.73
C GLU A 74 10.29 -0.31 -2.05
N ILE A 75 9.27 -0.14 -1.19
CA ILE A 75 7.94 -0.68 -1.45
C ILE A 75 7.01 0.47 -1.75
N ILE A 76 6.27 0.33 -2.84
CA ILE A 76 5.27 1.30 -3.25
C ILE A 76 3.91 0.65 -3.09
N LEU A 77 2.99 1.36 -2.47
CA LEU A 77 1.64 0.88 -2.27
C LEU A 77 0.78 1.26 -3.47
N LEU A 78 0.08 0.29 -4.04
CA LEU A 78 -0.90 0.54 -5.08
C LEU A 78 -2.27 0.15 -4.55
N SER A 79 -3.23 1.06 -4.65
CA SER A 79 -4.57 0.81 -4.14
C SER A 79 -5.61 1.30 -5.14
N ARG A 80 -6.70 0.54 -5.26
CA ARG A 80 -7.83 0.96 -6.08
C ARG A 80 -8.78 1.89 -5.34
N ASN A 81 -8.57 2.08 -4.06
CA ASN A 81 -9.37 3.03 -3.29
C ASN A 81 -9.13 4.45 -3.77
N SER A 82 -10.10 5.32 -3.49
CA SER A 82 -9.87 6.76 -3.61
C SER A 82 -9.08 7.23 -2.40
N ALA A 83 -8.56 8.45 -2.46
CA ALA A 83 -7.73 8.97 -1.37
C ALA A 83 -8.52 9.08 -0.06
N ASP A 84 -9.80 9.45 -0.14
CA ASP A 84 -10.62 9.62 1.06
C ASP A 84 -10.97 8.29 1.73
N THR A 85 -11.06 7.20 0.98
CA THR A 85 -11.31 5.88 1.55
C THR A 85 -10.01 5.14 1.85
N GLY A 86 -8.88 5.68 1.43
CA GLY A 86 -7.58 5.06 1.66
C GLY A 86 -6.89 5.47 2.96
N LEU A 87 -7.50 6.38 3.74
CA LEU A 87 -6.87 6.87 4.95
C LEU A 87 -6.63 5.77 5.97
N ARG A 88 -7.53 4.81 6.05
CA ARG A 88 -7.38 3.68 6.96
C ARG A 88 -6.12 2.87 6.64
N VAL A 89 -5.80 2.71 5.35
CA VAL A 89 -4.58 2.02 4.92
C VAL A 89 -3.36 2.80 5.37
N PHE A 90 -3.34 4.11 5.18
CA PHE A 90 -2.24 4.95 5.63
C PHE A 90 -2.05 4.87 7.14
N ASN A 91 -3.14 4.94 7.90
CA ASN A 91 -3.07 4.87 9.35
C ASN A 91 -2.54 3.51 9.82
N SER A 92 -2.89 2.45 9.12
CA SER A 92 -2.39 1.11 9.42
C SER A 92 -0.89 1.00 9.12
N ILE A 93 -0.44 1.60 8.03
CA ILE A 93 0.99 1.65 7.69
C ILE A 93 1.76 2.32 8.83
N LYS A 94 1.24 3.42 9.35
CA LYS A 94 1.88 4.12 10.47
C LYS A 94 1.89 3.27 11.73
N HIS A 95 0.78 2.60 12.00
CA HIS A 95 0.65 1.77 13.20
C HIS A 95 1.71 0.67 13.22
N TYR A 96 1.94 0.03 12.07
CA TYR A 96 2.90 -1.06 11.98
C TYR A 96 4.33 -0.60 11.72
N ASN A 97 4.56 0.71 11.65
CA ASN A 97 5.87 1.30 11.39
C ASN A 97 6.50 0.81 10.09
N LEU A 98 5.69 0.64 9.06
CA LEU A 98 6.19 0.30 7.74
C LEU A 98 6.65 1.57 7.05
N TYR A 99 7.85 1.54 6.49
CA TYR A 99 8.42 2.71 5.84
C TYR A 99 8.08 2.70 4.36
N ILE A 100 6.84 3.07 4.06
CA ILE A 100 6.34 3.16 2.68
C ILE A 100 6.02 4.62 2.40
N LYS A 101 6.82 5.25 1.54
CA LYS A 101 6.69 6.67 1.26
C LYS A 101 5.79 6.98 0.08
N ARG A 102 5.78 6.10 -0.93
CA ARG A 102 5.05 6.37 -2.16
C ARG A 102 3.86 5.46 -2.29
N SER A 103 2.75 6.03 -2.71
CA SER A 103 1.54 5.27 -2.94
C SER A 103 0.71 5.91 -4.04
N ALA A 104 -0.14 5.12 -4.66
CA ALA A 104 -1.07 5.61 -5.66
C ALA A 104 -2.45 5.02 -5.38
N PHE A 105 -3.46 5.88 -5.40
CA PHE A 105 -4.86 5.51 -5.25
C PHE A 105 -5.54 5.78 -6.57
N SER A 106 -6.06 4.74 -7.21
CA SER A 106 -6.57 4.85 -8.58
C SER A 106 -8.06 5.14 -8.65
N GLY A 107 -8.77 5.14 -7.52
CA GLY A 107 -10.19 5.44 -7.51
C GLY A 107 -11.02 4.42 -8.29
N GLY A 108 -10.60 3.16 -8.30
CA GLY A 108 -11.31 2.09 -8.98
C GLY A 108 -10.72 1.67 -10.31
N SER A 109 -9.86 2.50 -10.91
CA SER A 109 -9.21 2.11 -12.16
C SER A 109 -8.01 1.20 -11.89
N SER A 110 -7.51 0.55 -12.95
CA SER A 110 -6.36 -0.34 -12.79
C SER A 110 -5.10 0.45 -12.41
N PRO A 111 -4.32 -0.03 -11.45
CA PRO A 111 -3.08 0.64 -11.07
C PRO A 111 -1.92 0.38 -12.03
N LYS A 112 -2.12 -0.38 -13.08
CA LYS A 112 -1.04 -0.77 -14.01
C LYS A 112 -0.23 0.42 -14.52
N ARG A 113 -0.91 1.52 -14.84
CA ARG A 113 -0.25 2.69 -15.42
C ARG A 113 0.75 3.35 -14.46
N TYR A 114 0.66 3.06 -13.17
CA TYR A 114 1.57 3.64 -12.19
C TYR A 114 2.88 2.87 -12.06
N ILE A 115 2.93 1.66 -12.59
CA ILE A 115 4.10 0.79 -12.40
C ILE A 115 5.34 1.40 -13.04
N SER A 116 5.25 1.80 -14.29
CA SER A 116 6.39 2.41 -14.98
C SER A 116 6.69 3.80 -14.41
N ASN A 117 5.67 4.57 -14.03
CA ASN A 117 5.85 5.91 -13.49
C ASN A 117 6.64 5.90 -12.18
N PHE A 118 6.55 4.81 -11.43
CA PHE A 118 7.27 4.67 -10.16
C PHE A 118 8.57 3.88 -10.31
N SER A 119 8.91 3.48 -11.53
CA SER A 119 10.11 2.68 -11.80
C SER A 119 10.11 1.38 -11.01
N CYS A 120 8.95 0.70 -10.98
CA CYS A 120 8.84 -0.55 -10.25
C CYS A 120 9.55 -1.67 -10.99
N ASP A 121 10.27 -2.50 -10.22
CA ASP A 121 10.94 -3.69 -10.75
C ASP A 121 10.08 -4.92 -10.62
N LEU A 122 9.15 -4.92 -9.66
CA LEU A 122 8.33 -6.08 -9.35
C LEU A 122 6.99 -5.62 -8.80
N LEU A 123 5.96 -6.32 -9.21
CA LEU A 123 4.62 -6.06 -8.70
C LEU A 123 4.19 -7.21 -7.80
#